data_214648214fbe8582d0aa0ef3dad1be07
#
_entry.id   214648214fbe8582d0aa0ef3dad1be07
#
_cell.length_a   1.000
_cell.length_b   1.000
_cell.length_c   1.000
_cell.angle_alpha   90.00
_cell.angle_beta   90.00
_cell.angle_gamma   90.00
#
_symmetry.space_group_name_H-M   'P 1'
#
loop_
_entity.id
_entity.type
_entity.pdbx_description
1 polymer ?
#
loop_
_entity_poly.entity_id
_entity_poly.type
_entity_poly.pdbx_seq_one_letter_code
_entity_poly.pdbx_strand_id
1 'polypeptide(L)'
;MPSATKAKSFPIVSTLLTIGAVAGLTALAVRFYRRPRETMIDVVHAGMLLAGIREETCNLAGVAMHYYCAGRRGTPIVLIHGLGSSAETWAALMSLLSKEYLVYVPDLPGFGKTPLAPEGTNISTHVLYLERFLDALGYPCVTLVGNSLGGWIATRFAVEHPERVEQLYLLNSAGLRRENLHSPYAKDRIAARRSLEHMLGFSFPVPKFVLDAVVRNSQTPAYAGFIRGYDPREELDSVLANVQVPTTIIWGERDNLLPLICAYDLQSGIANSELVLMPHVGHMPQIQAPVKVARIILENSL
;
A
#
# COMPACT_ATOMS: atom_id res chain seq x y z
N MET A 1 16.87 68.40 -11.90
CA MET A 1 16.85 66.92 -11.73
C MET A 1 15.41 66.43 -11.83
N PRO A 2 15.04 65.62 -12.82
CA PRO A 2 13.68 65.13 -12.96
C PRO A 2 13.52 63.84 -12.10
N SER A 3 12.42 63.82 -11.34
CA SER A 3 12.01 62.67 -10.50
C SER A 3 11.56 61.50 -11.39
N ALA A 4 12.15 60.33 -11.13
CA ALA A 4 11.78 59.08 -11.76
C ALA A 4 10.38 58.63 -11.30
N THR A 5 9.42 58.65 -12.18
CA THR A 5 8.09 58.06 -12.02
C THR A 5 8.20 56.54 -11.99
N LYS A 6 7.97 55.94 -10.83
CA LYS A 6 7.82 54.49 -10.68
C LYS A 6 6.59 54.02 -11.45
N ALA A 7 6.81 53.25 -12.47
CA ALA A 7 5.76 52.58 -13.22
C ALA A 7 4.96 51.64 -12.29
N LYS A 8 3.67 51.97 -12.07
CA LYS A 8 2.68 51.06 -11.45
C LYS A 8 2.18 50.08 -12.51
N SER A 9 2.89 48.97 -12.69
CA SER A 9 2.35 47.87 -13.47
C SER A 9 2.22 46.68 -12.52
N PHE A 10 0.97 46.40 -12.02
CA PHE A 10 0.68 45.09 -11.41
C PHE A 10 -0.78 44.86 -10.93
N PRO A 11 -1.85 45.46 -11.47
CA PRO A 11 -3.18 44.92 -11.15
C PRO A 11 -3.66 43.81 -12.12
N ILE A 12 -3.25 43.86 -13.41
CA ILE A 12 -3.81 42.99 -14.45
C ILE A 12 -3.29 41.56 -14.31
N VAL A 13 -2.01 41.33 -14.06
CA VAL A 13 -1.42 40.00 -13.93
C VAL A 13 -1.92 39.30 -12.66
N SER A 14 -2.01 40.02 -11.55
CA SER A 14 -2.55 39.45 -10.30
C SER A 14 -4.03 39.10 -10.43
N THR A 15 -4.82 39.94 -11.13
CA THR A 15 -6.24 39.70 -11.38
C THR A 15 -6.44 38.48 -12.28
N LEU A 16 -5.66 38.32 -13.36
CA LEU A 16 -5.72 37.19 -14.26
C LEU A 16 -5.32 35.86 -13.54
N LEU A 17 -4.30 35.91 -12.71
CA LEU A 17 -3.89 34.75 -11.88
C LEU A 17 -4.99 34.38 -10.87
N THR A 18 -5.64 35.37 -10.26
CA THR A 18 -6.74 35.12 -9.31
C THR A 18 -7.96 34.51 -10.00
N ILE A 19 -8.35 35.06 -11.19
CA ILE A 19 -9.46 34.52 -11.99
C ILE A 19 -9.14 33.10 -12.45
N GLY A 20 -7.93 32.84 -12.92
CA GLY A 20 -7.49 31.48 -13.29
C GLY A 20 -7.52 30.49 -12.13
N ALA A 21 -7.07 30.88 -10.94
CA ALA A 21 -7.12 30.08 -9.74
C ALA A 21 -8.55 29.77 -9.30
N VAL A 22 -9.43 30.77 -9.29
CA VAL A 22 -10.86 30.61 -8.96
C VAL A 22 -11.55 29.69 -9.97
N ALA A 23 -11.32 29.90 -11.28
CA ALA A 23 -11.87 29.02 -12.31
C ALA A 23 -11.38 27.58 -12.18
N GLY A 24 -10.10 27.38 -11.89
CA GLY A 24 -9.50 26.05 -11.64
C GLY A 24 -10.11 25.35 -10.41
N LEU A 25 -10.25 26.05 -9.29
CA LEU A 25 -10.87 25.53 -8.08
C LEU A 25 -12.37 25.19 -8.30
N THR A 26 -13.09 26.04 -9.05
CA THR A 26 -14.50 25.79 -9.39
C THR A 26 -14.63 24.55 -10.29
N ALA A 27 -13.77 24.42 -11.31
CA ALA A 27 -13.76 23.25 -12.18
C ALA A 27 -13.44 21.96 -11.39
N LEU A 28 -12.47 22.01 -10.46
CA LEU A 28 -12.14 20.90 -9.58
C LEU A 28 -13.31 20.54 -8.65
N ALA A 29 -13.99 21.53 -8.06
CA ALA A 29 -15.16 21.33 -7.22
C ALA A 29 -16.32 20.69 -8.00
N VAL A 30 -16.62 21.17 -9.22
CA VAL A 30 -17.63 20.58 -10.11
C VAL A 30 -17.26 19.15 -10.50
N ARG A 31 -16.00 18.91 -10.82
CA ARG A 31 -15.50 17.55 -11.13
C ARG A 31 -15.60 16.64 -9.92
N PHE A 32 -15.20 17.11 -8.71
CA PHE A 32 -15.33 16.35 -7.46
C PHE A 32 -16.80 16.00 -7.17
N TYR A 33 -17.72 16.92 -7.37
CA TYR A 33 -19.16 16.66 -7.20
C TYR A 33 -19.69 15.61 -8.19
N ARG A 34 -19.24 15.64 -9.45
CA ARG A 34 -19.68 14.72 -10.50
C ARG A 34 -18.95 13.36 -10.47
N ARG A 35 -17.65 13.36 -10.16
CA ARG A 35 -16.76 12.19 -10.18
C ARG A 35 -15.80 12.22 -9.00
N PRO A 36 -16.32 12.03 -7.76
CA PRO A 36 -15.52 12.24 -6.55
C PRO A 36 -14.34 11.26 -6.44
N ARG A 37 -14.54 10.00 -6.82
CA ARG A 37 -13.49 8.96 -6.76
C ARG A 37 -12.34 9.28 -7.71
N GLU A 38 -12.67 9.52 -8.97
CA GLU A 38 -11.70 9.84 -10.02
C GLU A 38 -10.91 11.11 -9.67
N THR A 39 -11.60 12.11 -9.16
CA THR A 39 -10.94 13.36 -8.75
C THR A 39 -10.01 13.18 -7.57
N MET A 40 -10.37 12.35 -6.59
CA MET A 40 -9.47 11.99 -5.48
C MET A 40 -8.22 11.27 -5.98
N ILE A 41 -8.37 10.30 -6.86
CA ILE A 41 -7.24 9.56 -7.46
C ILE A 41 -6.32 10.55 -8.21
N ASP A 42 -6.88 11.42 -9.04
CA ASP A 42 -6.09 12.41 -9.80
C ASP A 42 -5.33 13.38 -8.88
N VAL A 43 -5.93 13.80 -7.76
CA VAL A 43 -5.27 14.67 -6.77
C VAL A 43 -4.13 13.95 -6.06
N VAL A 44 -4.36 12.71 -5.63
CA VAL A 44 -3.30 11.87 -5.02
C VAL A 44 -2.16 11.65 -6.03
N HIS A 45 -2.50 11.28 -7.26
CA HIS A 45 -1.52 11.04 -8.32
C HIS A 45 -0.71 12.32 -8.64
N ALA A 46 -1.37 13.48 -8.78
CA ALA A 46 -0.67 14.74 -8.95
C ALA A 46 0.28 15.06 -7.78
N GLY A 47 -0.16 14.79 -6.54
CA GLY A 47 0.67 14.91 -5.35
C GLY A 47 1.89 13.98 -5.38
N MET A 48 1.72 12.75 -5.81
CA MET A 48 2.82 11.78 -5.98
C MET A 48 3.84 12.26 -7.01
N LEU A 49 3.39 12.73 -8.18
CA LEU A 49 4.28 13.26 -9.23
C LEU A 49 5.06 14.49 -8.72
N LEU A 50 4.39 15.41 -8.02
CA LEU A 50 5.05 16.58 -7.41
C LEU A 50 6.08 16.18 -6.33
N ALA A 51 5.86 15.07 -5.65
CA ALA A 51 6.80 14.49 -4.70
C ALA A 51 7.96 13.73 -5.37
N GLY A 52 8.03 13.70 -6.71
CA GLY A 52 9.07 13.01 -7.47
C GLY A 52 8.89 11.49 -7.56
N ILE A 53 7.70 10.98 -7.26
CA ILE A 53 7.33 9.58 -7.46
C ILE A 53 7.02 9.38 -8.95
N ARG A 54 7.64 8.38 -9.55
CA ARG A 54 7.46 8.02 -10.95
C ARG A 54 6.55 6.81 -11.08
N GLU A 55 5.78 6.80 -12.14
CA GLU A 55 4.93 5.67 -12.55
C GLU A 55 5.61 4.93 -13.68
N GLU A 56 5.74 3.63 -13.55
CA GLU A 56 6.46 2.76 -14.47
C GLU A 56 5.68 1.46 -14.72
N THR A 57 6.08 0.73 -15.75
CA THR A 57 5.52 -0.59 -16.08
C THR A 57 6.64 -1.50 -16.57
N CYS A 58 6.66 -2.76 -16.10
CA CYS A 58 7.54 -3.80 -16.62
C CYS A 58 6.74 -5.01 -17.11
N ASN A 59 7.24 -5.71 -18.13
CA ASN A 59 6.59 -6.91 -18.64
C ASN A 59 7.15 -8.16 -17.94
N LEU A 60 6.29 -8.84 -17.19
CA LEU A 60 6.62 -10.06 -16.46
C LEU A 60 5.91 -11.25 -17.10
N ALA A 61 6.57 -11.93 -18.03
CA ALA A 61 6.04 -13.09 -18.74
C ALA A 61 4.64 -12.85 -19.39
N GLY A 62 4.44 -11.67 -20.00
CA GLY A 62 3.18 -11.28 -20.66
C GLY A 62 2.23 -10.47 -19.80
N VAL A 63 2.48 -10.33 -18.50
CA VAL A 63 1.73 -9.44 -17.61
C VAL A 63 2.46 -8.10 -17.51
N ALA A 64 1.81 -7.02 -17.94
CA ALA A 64 2.32 -5.65 -17.80
C ALA A 64 2.13 -5.19 -16.34
N MET A 65 3.12 -5.44 -15.49
CA MET A 65 3.07 -5.07 -14.09
C MET A 65 3.34 -3.59 -13.90
N HIS A 66 2.36 -2.89 -13.37
CA HIS A 66 2.45 -1.48 -13.01
C HIS A 66 3.12 -1.34 -11.64
N TYR A 67 3.93 -0.29 -11.47
CA TYR A 67 4.52 0.07 -10.19
C TYR A 67 4.84 1.55 -10.08
N TYR A 68 4.91 2.06 -8.86
CA TYR A 68 5.52 3.34 -8.58
C TYR A 68 6.94 3.16 -8.07
N CYS A 69 7.82 4.12 -8.40
CA CYS A 69 9.17 4.17 -7.86
C CYS A 69 9.57 5.58 -7.41
N ALA A 70 10.40 5.66 -6.37
CA ALA A 70 10.89 6.91 -5.81
C ALA A 70 12.29 6.72 -5.22
N GLY A 71 13.00 7.84 -4.99
CA GLY A 71 14.38 7.82 -4.52
C GLY A 71 15.40 7.84 -5.66
N ARG A 72 16.64 8.18 -5.31
CA ARG A 72 17.78 8.28 -6.27
C ARG A 72 18.99 7.47 -5.83
N ARG A 73 19.03 7.04 -4.57
CA ARG A 73 20.14 6.30 -3.93
C ARG A 73 19.61 5.52 -2.74
N GLY A 74 20.43 4.67 -2.19
CA GLY A 74 20.12 3.82 -1.04
C GLY A 74 19.83 2.38 -1.45
N THR A 75 19.55 1.52 -0.47
CA THR A 75 19.18 0.13 -0.68
C THR A 75 17.76 0.02 -1.27
N PRO A 76 17.47 -0.99 -2.09
CA PRO A 76 16.13 -1.18 -2.63
C PRO A 76 15.17 -1.67 -1.55
N ILE A 77 14.00 -1.03 -1.48
CA ILE A 77 12.89 -1.43 -0.61
C ILE A 77 11.62 -1.60 -1.43
N VAL A 78 10.92 -2.72 -1.25
CA VAL A 78 9.68 -3.03 -1.96
C VAL A 78 8.51 -3.06 -0.99
N LEU A 79 7.48 -2.24 -1.27
CA LEU A 79 6.28 -2.11 -0.44
C LEU A 79 5.12 -2.85 -1.11
N ILE A 80 4.55 -3.85 -0.44
CA ILE A 80 3.56 -4.78 -0.98
C ILE A 80 2.20 -4.55 -0.32
N HIS A 81 1.20 -4.20 -1.11
CA HIS A 81 -0.14 -3.84 -0.63
C HIS A 81 -1.00 -5.06 -0.27
N GLY A 82 -2.09 -4.81 0.47
CA GLY A 82 -3.07 -5.82 0.89
C GLY A 82 -4.11 -6.17 -0.18
N LEU A 83 -4.95 -7.15 0.13
CA LEU A 83 -6.04 -7.62 -0.73
C LEU A 83 -6.99 -6.48 -1.11
N GLY A 84 -7.28 -6.34 -2.40
CA GLY A 84 -8.17 -5.31 -2.91
C GLY A 84 -7.64 -3.87 -2.80
N SER A 85 -6.38 -3.70 -2.45
CA SER A 85 -5.67 -2.42 -2.38
C SER A 85 -4.90 -2.15 -3.67
N SER A 86 -4.03 -1.15 -3.65
CA SER A 86 -3.15 -0.78 -4.75
C SER A 86 -1.94 0.01 -4.23
N ALA A 87 -0.98 0.24 -5.11
CA ALA A 87 0.27 0.92 -4.81
C ALA A 87 0.08 2.34 -4.24
N GLU A 88 -0.98 3.06 -4.60
CA GLU A 88 -1.28 4.41 -4.11
C GLU A 88 -1.44 4.48 -2.58
N THR A 89 -1.79 3.39 -1.92
CA THR A 89 -1.92 3.35 -0.45
C THR A 89 -0.60 3.56 0.29
N TRP A 90 0.50 3.48 -0.42
CA TRP A 90 1.85 3.70 0.09
C TRP A 90 2.39 5.12 -0.18
N ALA A 91 1.66 5.99 -0.88
CA ALA A 91 2.15 7.29 -1.36
C ALA A 91 2.82 8.14 -0.29
N ALA A 92 2.22 8.24 0.91
CA ALA A 92 2.79 8.99 2.02
C ALA A 92 4.10 8.37 2.53
N LEU A 93 4.13 7.03 2.68
CA LEU A 93 5.31 6.32 3.15
C LEU A 93 6.44 6.35 2.11
N MET A 94 6.12 6.21 0.82
CA MET A 94 7.08 6.35 -0.29
C MET A 94 7.83 7.69 -0.21
N SER A 95 7.10 8.80 -0.05
CA SER A 95 7.70 10.16 0.03
C SER A 95 8.65 10.30 1.21
N LEU A 96 8.38 9.61 2.32
CA LEU A 96 9.22 9.63 3.52
C LEU A 96 10.48 8.77 3.34
N LEU A 97 10.33 7.56 2.81
CA LEU A 97 11.42 6.60 2.65
C LEU A 97 12.34 6.93 1.46
N SER A 98 11.85 7.61 0.42
CA SER A 98 12.61 7.91 -0.80
C SER A 98 13.83 8.81 -0.59
N LYS A 99 14.02 9.35 0.60
CA LYS A 99 15.21 10.12 0.99
C LYS A 99 16.44 9.22 1.20
N GLU A 100 16.21 8.00 1.70
CA GLU A 100 17.26 7.05 2.09
C GLU A 100 17.22 5.74 1.28
N TYR A 101 16.08 5.41 0.66
CA TYR A 101 15.85 4.18 -0.09
C TYR A 101 15.53 4.42 -1.57
N LEU A 102 15.83 3.41 -2.39
CA LEU A 102 15.21 3.23 -3.69
C LEU A 102 13.89 2.47 -3.47
N VAL A 103 12.77 3.19 -3.48
CA VAL A 103 11.45 2.67 -3.12
C VAL A 103 10.72 2.18 -4.35
N TYR A 104 10.21 0.95 -4.32
CA TYR A 104 9.40 0.33 -5.36
C TYR A 104 8.09 -0.16 -4.79
N VAL A 105 6.98 0.12 -5.45
CA VAL A 105 5.65 -0.26 -4.99
C VAL A 105 4.85 -0.83 -6.16
N PRO A 106 4.88 -2.15 -6.34
CA PRO A 106 4.11 -2.78 -7.41
C PRO A 106 2.62 -2.85 -7.08
N ASP A 107 1.78 -2.77 -8.10
CA ASP A 107 0.43 -3.29 -8.06
C ASP A 107 0.47 -4.81 -8.27
N LEU A 108 0.01 -5.57 -7.31
CA LEU A 108 -0.06 -7.03 -7.42
C LEU A 108 -0.94 -7.46 -8.60
N PRO A 109 -0.66 -8.61 -9.26
CA PRO A 109 -1.47 -9.11 -10.37
C PRO A 109 -2.97 -9.16 -10.05
N GLY A 110 -3.76 -8.50 -10.90
CA GLY A 110 -5.21 -8.36 -10.75
C GLY A 110 -5.68 -7.20 -9.88
N PHE A 111 -4.75 -6.41 -9.31
CA PHE A 111 -5.06 -5.24 -8.49
C PHE A 111 -4.44 -3.97 -9.08
N GLY A 112 -4.96 -2.80 -8.65
CA GLY A 112 -4.52 -1.51 -9.14
C GLY A 112 -4.62 -1.41 -10.67
N LYS A 113 -3.51 -1.14 -11.33
CA LYS A 113 -3.38 -1.06 -12.78
C LYS A 113 -2.77 -2.31 -13.43
N THR A 114 -2.34 -3.29 -12.63
CA THR A 114 -1.77 -4.55 -13.12
C THR A 114 -2.88 -5.53 -13.55
N PRO A 115 -2.83 -6.08 -14.77
CA PRO A 115 -3.77 -7.10 -15.21
C PRO A 115 -3.74 -8.36 -14.34
N LEU A 116 -4.82 -9.14 -14.40
CA LEU A 116 -4.87 -10.46 -13.78
C LEU A 116 -3.84 -11.39 -14.42
N ALA A 117 -3.08 -12.11 -13.61
CA ALA A 117 -2.15 -13.12 -14.08
C ALA A 117 -2.90 -14.34 -14.61
N PRO A 118 -2.42 -15.00 -15.69
CA PRO A 118 -3.02 -16.23 -16.20
C PRO A 118 -3.05 -17.36 -15.16
N GLU A 119 -2.08 -17.39 -14.26
CA GLU A 119 -1.95 -18.38 -13.18
C GLU A 119 -2.96 -18.16 -12.04
N GLY A 120 -3.67 -17.03 -12.02
CA GLY A 120 -4.67 -16.70 -11.00
C GLY A 120 -4.18 -15.70 -9.95
N THR A 121 -4.73 -15.81 -8.72
CA THR A 121 -4.50 -14.83 -7.63
C THR A 121 -4.26 -15.49 -6.27
N ASN A 122 -3.76 -16.73 -6.21
CA ASN A 122 -3.34 -17.37 -4.97
C ASN A 122 -1.98 -16.83 -4.49
N ILE A 123 -1.56 -17.21 -3.30
CA ILE A 123 -0.31 -16.75 -2.68
C ILE A 123 0.90 -17.12 -3.55
N SER A 124 0.98 -18.38 -4.00
CA SER A 124 2.08 -18.86 -4.83
C SER A 124 2.22 -18.06 -6.13
N THR A 125 1.11 -17.67 -6.77
CA THR A 125 1.14 -16.78 -7.93
C THR A 125 1.73 -15.41 -7.59
N HIS A 126 1.31 -14.81 -6.48
CA HIS A 126 1.84 -13.50 -6.08
C HIS A 126 3.31 -13.55 -5.69
N VAL A 127 3.77 -14.63 -5.04
CA VAL A 127 5.20 -14.88 -4.74
C VAL A 127 6.00 -14.99 -6.04
N LEU A 128 5.54 -15.78 -7.02
CA LEU A 128 6.16 -15.89 -8.34
C LEU A 128 6.28 -14.53 -9.04
N TYR A 129 5.25 -13.69 -8.99
CA TYR A 129 5.30 -12.36 -9.62
C TYR A 129 6.16 -11.37 -8.84
N LEU A 130 6.30 -11.51 -7.53
CA LEU A 130 7.28 -10.77 -6.74
C LEU A 130 8.71 -11.14 -7.15
N GLU A 131 9.01 -12.44 -7.31
CA GLU A 131 10.31 -12.93 -7.79
C GLU A 131 10.64 -12.32 -9.16
N ARG A 132 9.75 -12.48 -10.14
CA ARG A 132 9.90 -11.92 -11.49
C ARG A 132 10.09 -10.39 -11.47
N PHE A 133 9.40 -9.71 -10.56
CA PHE A 133 9.53 -8.26 -10.40
C PHE A 133 10.93 -7.86 -9.90
N LEU A 134 11.43 -8.55 -8.88
CA LEU A 134 12.78 -8.31 -8.36
C LEU A 134 13.87 -8.61 -9.42
N ASP A 135 13.67 -9.66 -10.23
CA ASP A 135 14.56 -9.99 -11.33
C ASP A 135 14.56 -8.90 -12.41
N ALA A 136 13.38 -8.38 -12.76
CA ALA A 136 13.24 -7.29 -13.73
C ALA A 136 13.87 -5.98 -13.23
N LEU A 137 13.87 -5.74 -11.92
CA LEU A 137 14.56 -4.61 -11.31
C LEU A 137 16.08 -4.80 -11.20
N GLY A 138 16.57 -6.05 -11.32
CA GLY A 138 18.00 -6.39 -11.25
C GLY A 138 18.61 -6.34 -9.86
N TYR A 139 17.79 -6.41 -8.79
CA TYR A 139 18.30 -6.42 -7.43
C TYR A 139 18.42 -7.84 -6.88
N PRO A 140 19.63 -8.25 -6.45
CA PRO A 140 19.84 -9.57 -5.87
C PRO A 140 19.20 -9.72 -4.49
N CYS A 141 19.13 -8.64 -3.71
CA CYS A 141 18.58 -8.62 -2.36
C CYS A 141 17.88 -7.28 -2.10
N VAL A 142 16.76 -7.31 -1.39
CA VAL A 142 15.92 -6.13 -1.09
C VAL A 142 15.37 -6.19 0.33
N THR A 143 14.99 -5.03 0.88
CA THR A 143 14.11 -4.96 2.03
C THR A 143 12.64 -5.12 1.58
N LEU A 144 11.86 -5.96 2.24
CA LEU A 144 10.43 -6.15 1.97
C LEU A 144 9.57 -5.54 3.08
N VAL A 145 8.54 -4.82 2.69
CA VAL A 145 7.51 -4.29 3.60
C VAL A 145 6.15 -4.73 3.09
N GLY A 146 5.42 -5.52 3.85
CA GLY A 146 4.12 -6.01 3.44
C GLY A 146 3.00 -5.66 4.41
N ASN A 147 1.86 -5.19 3.89
CA ASN A 147 0.65 -4.99 4.68
C ASN A 147 -0.39 -6.08 4.38
N SER A 148 -0.94 -6.70 5.42
CA SER A 148 -2.02 -7.68 5.27
C SER A 148 -1.63 -8.84 4.33
N LEU A 149 -2.33 -9.04 3.21
CA LEU A 149 -1.96 -9.98 2.15
C LEU A 149 -0.51 -9.78 1.69
N GLY A 150 -0.06 -8.52 1.54
CA GLY A 150 1.32 -8.21 1.17
C GLY A 150 2.34 -8.72 2.19
N GLY A 151 2.00 -8.73 3.48
CA GLY A 151 2.83 -9.33 4.52
C GLY A 151 2.89 -10.85 4.41
N TRP A 152 1.78 -11.51 4.09
CA TRP A 152 1.74 -12.95 3.82
C TRP A 152 2.64 -13.31 2.62
N ILE A 153 2.51 -12.60 1.51
CA ILE A 153 3.34 -12.79 0.31
C ILE A 153 4.83 -12.58 0.65
N ALA A 154 5.16 -11.49 1.35
CA ALA A 154 6.53 -11.16 1.72
C ALA A 154 7.16 -12.23 2.64
N THR A 155 6.38 -12.77 3.60
CA THR A 155 6.83 -13.85 4.49
C THR A 155 7.07 -15.14 3.72
N ARG A 156 6.14 -15.55 2.82
CA ARG A 156 6.34 -16.72 1.96
C ARG A 156 7.57 -16.57 1.09
N PHE A 157 7.75 -15.41 0.47
CA PHE A 157 8.94 -15.11 -0.32
C PHE A 157 10.23 -15.21 0.51
N ALA A 158 10.24 -14.65 1.72
CA ALA A 158 11.41 -14.71 2.60
C ALA A 158 11.74 -16.14 3.09
N VAL A 159 10.75 -17.03 3.17
CA VAL A 159 10.96 -18.46 3.46
C VAL A 159 11.54 -19.19 2.23
N GLU A 160 11.05 -18.89 1.04
CA GLU A 160 11.43 -19.57 -0.20
C GLU A 160 12.77 -19.03 -0.77
N HIS A 161 13.09 -17.75 -0.54
CA HIS A 161 14.27 -17.04 -1.06
C HIS A 161 14.95 -16.17 0.02
N PRO A 162 15.43 -16.77 1.13
CA PRO A 162 15.98 -15.98 2.25
C PRO A 162 17.19 -15.14 1.84
N GLU A 163 17.98 -15.58 0.86
CA GLU A 163 19.13 -14.83 0.31
C GLU A 163 18.74 -13.58 -0.49
N ARG A 164 17.45 -13.45 -0.86
CA ARG A 164 16.89 -12.32 -1.61
C ARG A 164 16.27 -11.24 -0.70
N VAL A 165 16.24 -11.46 0.63
CA VAL A 165 15.60 -10.55 1.59
C VAL A 165 16.58 -10.14 2.67
N GLU A 166 16.94 -8.85 2.69
CA GLU A 166 17.83 -8.27 3.70
C GLU A 166 17.09 -8.09 5.04
N GLN A 167 15.87 -7.58 4.97
CA GLN A 167 15.00 -7.33 6.13
C GLN A 167 13.53 -7.40 5.75
N LEU A 168 12.70 -7.87 6.68
CA LEU A 168 11.26 -8.04 6.51
C LEU A 168 10.49 -7.17 7.49
N TYR A 169 9.57 -6.34 6.99
CA TYR A 169 8.63 -5.56 7.79
C TYR A 169 7.20 -6.04 7.54
N LEU A 170 6.51 -6.46 8.58
CA LEU A 170 5.15 -7.00 8.53
C LEU A 170 4.17 -6.04 9.19
N LEU A 171 3.37 -5.34 8.38
CA LEU A 171 2.36 -4.39 8.84
C LEU A 171 0.99 -5.07 8.91
N ASN A 172 0.50 -5.38 10.11
CA ASN A 172 -0.78 -6.09 10.30
C ASN A 172 -0.92 -7.24 9.29
N SER A 173 0.09 -8.13 9.25
CA SER A 173 0.20 -9.18 8.25
C SER A 173 -0.90 -10.23 8.37
N ALA A 174 -1.47 -10.63 7.25
CA ALA A 174 -2.28 -11.83 7.14
C ALA A 174 -1.39 -13.09 7.02
N GLY A 175 -2.03 -14.23 6.85
CA GLY A 175 -1.38 -15.51 6.53
C GLY A 175 -1.44 -16.55 7.64
N LEU A 176 -1.85 -16.19 8.85
CA LEU A 176 -2.06 -17.15 9.93
C LEU A 176 -3.47 -17.72 9.90
N ARG A 177 -3.58 -19.01 10.15
CA ARG A 177 -4.87 -19.68 10.31
C ARG A 177 -5.57 -19.19 11.57
N ARG A 178 -6.81 -18.72 11.40
CA ARG A 178 -7.66 -18.30 12.50
C ARG A 178 -9.11 -18.63 12.21
N GLU A 179 -9.77 -19.17 13.21
CA GLU A 179 -11.22 -19.34 13.19
C GLU A 179 -11.89 -17.97 13.42
N ASN A 180 -13.05 -17.79 12.80
CA ASN A 180 -13.91 -16.61 13.03
C ASN A 180 -13.31 -15.26 12.62
N LEU A 181 -12.36 -15.21 11.69
CA LEU A 181 -11.95 -13.94 11.08
C LEU A 181 -13.12 -13.28 10.36
N HIS A 182 -13.21 -11.96 10.49
CA HIS A 182 -14.16 -11.20 9.71
C HIS A 182 -13.78 -11.26 8.23
N SER A 183 -14.72 -11.71 7.39
CA SER A 183 -14.51 -11.70 5.95
C SER A 183 -14.33 -10.25 5.47
N PRO A 184 -13.27 -9.92 4.77
CA PRO A 184 -13.09 -8.60 4.15
C PRO A 184 -14.01 -8.41 2.93
N TYR A 185 -14.74 -9.44 2.51
CA TYR A 185 -15.65 -9.39 1.36
C TYR A 185 -16.90 -8.55 1.67
N ALA A 186 -17.09 -7.50 0.88
CA ALA A 186 -18.23 -6.60 1.02
C ALA A 186 -19.28 -6.86 -0.08
N LYS A 187 -20.35 -7.59 0.24
CA LYS A 187 -21.45 -7.87 -0.69
C LYS A 187 -22.40 -6.68 -0.91
N ASP A 188 -22.46 -5.76 0.05
CA ASP A 188 -23.33 -4.59 0.06
C ASP A 188 -22.71 -3.43 0.88
N ARG A 189 -23.37 -2.27 0.89
CA ARG A 189 -22.89 -1.08 1.64
C ARG A 189 -22.81 -1.29 3.15
N ILE A 190 -23.63 -2.15 3.73
CA ILE A 190 -23.59 -2.44 5.17
C ILE A 190 -22.31 -3.23 5.47
N ALA A 191 -22.04 -4.26 4.70
CA ALA A 191 -20.80 -5.04 4.79
C ALA A 191 -19.56 -4.16 4.49
N ALA A 192 -19.63 -3.28 3.49
CA ALA A 192 -18.55 -2.34 3.16
C ALA A 192 -18.25 -1.38 4.31
N ARG A 193 -19.28 -0.81 4.96
CA ARG A 193 -19.10 0.03 6.14
C ARG A 193 -18.42 -0.74 7.28
N ARG A 194 -18.92 -1.93 7.59
CA ARG A 194 -18.35 -2.79 8.65
C ARG A 194 -16.89 -3.12 8.35
N SER A 195 -16.57 -3.48 7.11
CA SER A 195 -15.20 -3.76 6.70
C SER A 195 -14.27 -2.56 6.92
N LEU A 196 -14.70 -1.34 6.53
CA LEU A 196 -13.94 -0.12 6.76
C LEU A 196 -13.75 0.19 8.26
N GLU A 197 -14.81 0.02 9.07
CA GLU A 197 -14.75 0.22 10.53
C GLU A 197 -13.80 -0.77 11.19
N HIS A 198 -13.81 -2.03 10.78
CA HIS A 198 -12.86 -3.04 11.26
C HIS A 198 -11.42 -2.71 10.85
N MET A 199 -11.18 -2.31 9.61
CA MET A 199 -9.84 -1.94 9.13
C MET A 199 -9.30 -0.70 9.84
N LEU A 200 -10.13 0.32 10.05
CA LEU A 200 -9.67 1.59 10.63
C LEU A 200 -9.67 1.58 12.16
N GLY A 201 -10.44 0.66 12.79
CA GLY A 201 -10.55 0.56 14.24
C GLY A 201 -11.44 1.61 14.89
N PHE A 202 -12.22 2.36 14.07
CA PHE A 202 -13.21 3.35 14.56
C PHE A 202 -14.34 3.56 13.54
N SER A 203 -15.48 4.02 14.03
CA SER A 203 -16.64 4.34 13.20
C SER A 203 -16.65 5.82 12.83
N PHE A 204 -17.02 6.10 11.57
CA PHE A 204 -17.13 7.46 11.03
C PHE A 204 -18.16 7.54 9.90
N PRO A 205 -18.69 8.74 9.60
CA PRO A 205 -19.59 8.91 8.46
C PRO A 205 -18.86 8.64 7.14
N VAL A 206 -19.22 7.53 6.45
CA VAL A 206 -18.64 7.16 5.17
C VAL A 206 -19.60 7.56 4.04
N PRO A 207 -19.15 8.38 3.06
CA PRO A 207 -19.95 8.71 1.89
C PRO A 207 -20.39 7.50 1.10
N LYS A 208 -21.60 7.51 0.55
CA LYS A 208 -22.16 6.35 -0.21
C LYS A 208 -21.25 5.92 -1.37
N PHE A 209 -20.64 6.86 -2.09
CA PHE A 209 -19.76 6.53 -3.22
C PHE A 209 -18.50 5.75 -2.79
N VAL A 210 -17.99 5.98 -1.57
CA VAL A 210 -16.87 5.20 -0.99
C VAL A 210 -17.34 3.77 -0.70
N LEU A 211 -18.51 3.61 -0.06
CA LEU A 211 -19.08 2.28 0.19
C LEU A 211 -19.32 1.51 -1.12
N ASP A 212 -19.85 2.18 -2.14
CA ASP A 212 -20.02 1.58 -3.47
C ASP A 212 -18.70 1.17 -4.12
N ALA A 213 -17.64 1.95 -3.90
CA ALA A 213 -16.30 1.60 -4.38
C ALA A 213 -15.76 0.34 -3.69
N VAL A 214 -15.94 0.22 -2.37
CA VAL A 214 -15.54 -0.97 -1.60
C VAL A 214 -16.32 -2.21 -2.07
N VAL A 215 -17.64 -2.09 -2.28
CA VAL A 215 -18.46 -3.21 -2.81
C VAL A 215 -17.97 -3.63 -4.18
N ARG A 216 -17.79 -2.69 -5.12
CA ARG A 216 -17.30 -3.01 -6.47
C ARG A 216 -15.93 -3.66 -6.44
N ASN A 217 -15.03 -3.17 -5.58
CA ASN A 217 -13.69 -3.73 -5.43
C ASN A 217 -13.70 -5.18 -4.95
N SER A 218 -14.55 -5.51 -3.97
CA SER A 218 -14.74 -6.88 -3.48
C SER A 218 -15.28 -7.84 -4.54
N GLN A 219 -15.97 -7.32 -5.56
CA GLN A 219 -16.59 -8.10 -6.64
C GLN A 219 -15.69 -8.24 -7.87
N THR A 220 -14.47 -7.70 -7.85
CA THR A 220 -13.52 -7.87 -8.96
C THR A 220 -13.13 -9.34 -9.13
N PRO A 221 -12.83 -9.78 -10.38
CA PRO A 221 -12.39 -11.16 -10.62
C PRO A 221 -11.17 -11.57 -9.78
N ALA A 222 -10.21 -10.65 -9.59
CA ALA A 222 -9.02 -10.90 -8.79
C ALA A 222 -9.35 -11.12 -7.31
N TYR A 223 -10.14 -10.22 -6.72
CA TYR A 223 -10.54 -10.33 -5.31
C TYR A 223 -11.35 -11.60 -5.06
N ALA A 224 -12.38 -11.82 -5.88
CA ALA A 224 -13.21 -13.02 -5.78
C ALA A 224 -12.43 -14.31 -6.10
N GLY A 225 -11.45 -14.23 -7.02
CA GLY A 225 -10.54 -15.31 -7.35
C GLY A 225 -9.66 -15.71 -6.16
N PHE A 226 -9.08 -14.73 -5.47
CA PHE A 226 -8.29 -14.96 -4.27
C PHE A 226 -9.09 -15.66 -3.17
N ILE A 227 -10.31 -15.17 -2.89
CA ILE A 227 -11.17 -15.79 -1.85
C ILE A 227 -11.57 -17.23 -2.21
N ARG A 228 -11.87 -17.49 -3.49
CA ARG A 228 -12.21 -18.86 -3.94
C ARG A 228 -11.01 -19.79 -4.05
N GLY A 229 -9.84 -19.23 -4.38
CA GLY A 229 -8.59 -19.97 -4.55
C GLY A 229 -7.78 -20.09 -3.24
N TYR A 230 -8.36 -19.73 -2.10
CA TYR A 230 -7.70 -19.90 -0.80
C TYR A 230 -7.31 -21.35 -0.57
N ASP A 231 -6.04 -21.58 -0.27
CA ASP A 231 -5.48 -22.89 0.04
C ASP A 231 -4.84 -22.86 1.45
N PRO A 232 -5.36 -23.66 2.38
CA PRO A 232 -4.78 -23.75 3.73
C PRO A 232 -3.30 -24.17 3.78
N ARG A 233 -2.78 -24.81 2.71
CA ARG A 233 -1.36 -25.20 2.62
C ARG A 233 -0.43 -24.00 2.40
N GLU A 234 -0.98 -22.88 1.96
CA GLU A 234 -0.24 -21.62 1.79
C GLU A 234 -0.15 -20.80 3.08
N GLU A 235 -0.87 -21.19 4.16
CA GLU A 235 -0.81 -20.54 5.47
C GLU A 235 0.61 -20.57 6.06
N LEU A 236 0.91 -19.59 6.91
CA LEU A 236 2.24 -19.37 7.46
C LEU A 236 2.55 -20.23 8.70
N ASP A 237 1.53 -20.75 9.40
CA ASP A 237 1.66 -21.40 10.70
C ASP A 237 2.74 -22.51 10.72
N SER A 238 2.85 -23.28 9.64
CA SER A 238 3.83 -24.37 9.54
C SER A 238 5.23 -23.93 9.07
N VAL A 239 5.40 -22.68 8.63
CA VAL A 239 6.64 -22.20 8.01
C VAL A 239 7.29 -21.02 8.71
N LEU A 240 6.65 -20.44 9.74
CA LEU A 240 7.19 -19.26 10.45
C LEU A 240 8.60 -19.50 11.01
N ALA A 241 8.86 -20.71 11.54
CA ALA A 241 10.19 -21.08 12.06
C ALA A 241 11.30 -21.10 10.99
N ASN A 242 10.92 -21.11 9.70
CA ASN A 242 11.85 -21.08 8.58
C ASN A 242 12.19 -19.66 8.13
N VAL A 243 11.57 -18.64 8.69
CA VAL A 243 11.93 -17.24 8.42
C VAL A 243 13.27 -16.95 9.11
N GLN A 244 14.33 -16.83 8.32
CA GLN A 244 15.71 -16.64 8.81
C GLN A 244 16.13 -15.17 8.82
N VAL A 245 15.41 -14.32 8.10
CA VAL A 245 15.75 -12.89 7.91
C VAL A 245 15.29 -12.05 9.11
N PRO A 246 16.01 -10.99 9.48
CA PRO A 246 15.58 -10.06 10.51
C PRO A 246 14.18 -9.53 10.19
N THR A 247 13.27 -9.59 11.16
CA THR A 247 11.85 -9.28 10.93
C THR A 247 11.34 -8.29 11.97
N THR A 248 10.75 -7.18 11.52
CA THR A 248 10.03 -6.25 12.38
C THR A 248 8.53 -6.36 12.12
N ILE A 249 7.77 -6.73 13.13
CA ILE A 249 6.32 -6.83 13.10
C ILE A 249 5.74 -5.52 13.64
N ILE A 250 5.02 -4.77 12.80
CA ILE A 250 4.38 -3.50 13.16
C ILE A 250 2.87 -3.73 13.20
N TRP A 251 2.24 -3.53 14.35
CA TRP A 251 0.84 -3.88 14.52
C TRP A 251 0.02 -2.77 15.14
N GLY A 252 -1.05 -2.37 14.43
CA GLY A 252 -2.06 -1.46 14.96
C GLY A 252 -2.99 -2.18 15.94
N GLU A 253 -3.05 -1.72 17.19
CA GLU A 253 -3.82 -2.38 18.25
C GLU A 253 -5.35 -2.30 18.05
N ARG A 254 -5.81 -1.37 17.19
CA ARG A 254 -7.23 -1.21 16.84
C ARG A 254 -7.65 -1.99 15.59
N ASP A 255 -6.80 -2.88 15.11
CA ASP A 255 -7.17 -3.78 14.02
C ASP A 255 -8.26 -4.75 14.48
N ASN A 256 -9.48 -4.57 13.96
CA ASN A 256 -10.60 -5.48 14.18
C ASN A 256 -10.82 -6.45 13.01
N LEU A 257 -9.97 -6.40 11.98
CA LEU A 257 -9.97 -7.35 10.87
C LEU A 257 -9.07 -8.55 11.21
N LEU A 258 -7.86 -8.27 11.66
CA LEU A 258 -6.90 -9.26 12.14
C LEU A 258 -6.60 -9.01 13.63
N PRO A 259 -6.98 -9.92 14.53
CA PRO A 259 -6.84 -9.71 15.96
C PRO A 259 -5.37 -9.65 16.41
N LEU A 260 -5.10 -8.87 17.47
CA LEU A 260 -3.76 -8.63 18.01
C LEU A 260 -2.99 -9.92 18.35
N ILE A 261 -3.68 -11.01 18.67
CA ILE A 261 -3.05 -12.31 18.91
C ILE A 261 -2.21 -12.77 17.70
N CYS A 262 -2.59 -12.41 16.48
CA CYS A 262 -1.81 -12.74 15.30
C CYS A 262 -0.41 -12.10 15.33
N ALA A 263 -0.27 -10.90 15.89
CA ALA A 263 1.04 -10.26 16.06
C ALA A 263 1.94 -11.03 17.02
N TYR A 264 1.39 -11.49 18.13
CA TYR A 264 2.13 -12.31 19.11
C TYR A 264 2.51 -13.68 18.55
N ASP A 265 1.63 -14.28 17.75
CA ASP A 265 1.92 -15.57 17.14
C ASP A 265 2.98 -15.45 16.04
N LEU A 266 2.96 -14.37 15.23
CA LEU A 266 4.05 -14.07 14.30
C LEU A 266 5.37 -13.88 15.06
N GLN A 267 5.37 -13.11 16.14
CA GLN A 267 6.57 -12.86 16.95
C GLN A 267 7.11 -14.16 17.59
N SER A 268 6.24 -15.00 18.11
CA SER A 268 6.64 -16.25 18.73
C SER A 268 7.12 -17.29 17.70
N GLY A 269 6.58 -17.24 16.48
CA GLY A 269 6.91 -18.17 15.40
C GLY A 269 8.18 -17.80 14.63
N ILE A 270 8.56 -16.52 14.58
CA ILE A 270 9.75 -16.03 13.86
C ILE A 270 10.86 -15.72 14.88
N ALA A 271 11.90 -16.53 14.92
CA ALA A 271 12.94 -16.46 15.94
C ALA A 271 13.69 -15.11 15.97
N ASN A 272 13.99 -14.53 14.80
CA ASN A 272 14.68 -13.23 14.68
C ASN A 272 13.67 -12.11 14.40
N SER A 273 12.74 -11.89 15.34
CA SER A 273 11.71 -10.87 15.17
C SER A 273 11.54 -9.98 16.38
N GLU A 274 11.16 -8.73 16.13
CA GLU A 274 10.71 -7.76 17.11
C GLU A 274 9.27 -7.33 16.81
N LEU A 275 8.49 -7.00 17.84
CA LEU A 275 7.12 -6.53 17.73
C LEU A 275 7.00 -5.08 18.21
N VAL A 276 6.49 -4.24 17.33
CA VAL A 276 6.17 -2.83 17.60
C VAL A 276 4.66 -2.63 17.56
N LEU A 277 4.05 -2.42 18.71
CA LEU A 277 2.63 -2.10 18.82
C LEU A 277 2.38 -0.61 18.59
N MET A 278 1.32 -0.32 17.85
CA MET A 278 0.90 1.05 17.53
C MET A 278 -0.47 1.35 18.15
N PRO A 279 -0.51 1.99 19.34
CA PRO A 279 -1.77 2.41 19.97
C PRO A 279 -2.59 3.31 19.03
N HIS A 280 -3.91 3.13 19.02
CA HIS A 280 -4.86 3.92 18.24
C HIS A 280 -4.78 3.77 16.71
N VAL A 281 -3.98 2.85 16.19
CA VAL A 281 -3.85 2.51 14.77
C VAL A 281 -4.61 1.22 14.47
N GLY A 282 -5.28 1.15 13.33
CA GLY A 282 -5.98 -0.04 12.84
C GLY A 282 -5.12 -0.86 11.88
N HIS A 283 -5.78 -1.48 10.90
CA HIS A 283 -5.19 -2.43 9.93
C HIS A 283 -4.21 -1.83 8.92
N MET A 284 -4.21 -0.52 8.75
CA MET A 284 -3.40 0.16 7.70
C MET A 284 -2.43 1.19 8.30
N PRO A 285 -1.38 0.76 9.04
CA PRO A 285 -0.41 1.66 9.67
C PRO A 285 0.25 2.62 8.68
N GLN A 286 0.52 2.18 7.45
CA GLN A 286 1.12 2.98 6.39
C GLN A 286 0.25 4.17 5.95
N ILE A 287 -1.07 4.12 6.18
CA ILE A 287 -2.00 5.22 5.92
C ILE A 287 -2.27 6.03 7.19
N GLN A 288 -2.51 5.35 8.32
CA GLN A 288 -2.97 5.99 9.56
C GLN A 288 -1.85 6.67 10.33
N ALA A 289 -0.60 6.18 10.20
CA ALA A 289 0.56 6.71 10.92
C ALA A 289 1.86 6.60 10.09
N PRO A 290 1.90 7.10 8.84
CA PRO A 290 3.02 6.90 7.92
C PRO A 290 4.36 7.41 8.47
N VAL A 291 4.36 8.52 9.21
CA VAL A 291 5.58 9.09 9.82
C VAL A 291 6.17 8.15 10.88
N LYS A 292 5.30 7.51 11.69
CA LYS A 292 5.76 6.56 12.71
C LYS A 292 6.30 5.28 12.08
N VAL A 293 5.61 4.76 11.04
CA VAL A 293 6.09 3.60 10.27
C VAL A 293 7.42 3.90 9.60
N ALA A 294 7.55 5.07 8.94
CA ALA A 294 8.81 5.47 8.31
C ALA A 294 9.96 5.53 9.32
N ARG A 295 9.72 6.09 10.51
CA ARG A 295 10.72 6.16 11.58
C ARG A 295 11.20 4.77 11.99
N ILE A 296 10.28 3.83 12.23
CA ILE A 296 10.63 2.44 12.61
C ILE A 296 11.51 1.80 11.53
N ILE A 297 11.15 1.97 10.24
CA ILE A 297 11.92 1.39 9.13
C ILE A 297 13.31 2.04 9.05
N LEU A 298 13.43 3.37 9.22
CA LEU A 298 14.68 4.09 9.11
C LEU A 298 15.62 3.83 10.30
N GLU A 299 15.10 3.67 11.51
CA GLU A 299 15.90 3.40 12.72
C GLU A 299 16.45 1.97 12.76
N ASN A 300 15.77 1.00 12.14
CA ASN A 300 16.21 -0.40 12.10
C ASN A 300 17.11 -0.72 10.88
N SER A 301 17.47 0.29 10.09
CA SER A 301 18.32 0.15 8.89
C SER A 301 19.78 0.51 9.13
N LEU A 302 20.14 0.84 10.36
CA LEU A 302 21.50 1.18 10.84
C LEU A 302 22.10 0.00 11.60
#